data_73724621c504d9410c1680f4edfe1906
#
_entry.id   73724621c504d9410c1680f4edfe1906
#
_cell.length_a   1.000
_cell.length_b   1.000
_cell.length_c   1.000
_cell.angle_alpha   90.00
_cell.angle_beta   90.00
_cell.angle_gamma   90.00
#
_symmetry.space_group_name_H-M   'P 1'
#
loop_
_entity.id
_entity.type
_entity.pdbx_description
1 polymer ?
#
loop_
_entity_poly.entity_id
_entity_poly.type
_entity_poly.pdbx_seq_one_letter_code
_entity_poly.pdbx_strand_id
1 'polypeptide(L)'
;MWVLVATFLIFFMHAGFAMLEAGQVRSKNVANQLTKNLLTWSVGVLAFFVVGAGVSAVVGTLTSSGNFAPADLYSTMTTNAVNDWVGWLFGAVFAMTAATIVSGAVAGRAKLRAYVGYTVLLAAVIYPVVTGFTWGGGLLAINPESANGWIADVIGAGFADFAGGMIVHGMGGIAGLTAAYVIGPRMDRYNADGSVNVIPGHSMTFAALGTLILAFGWYGFNVGTAASVFAVEDGSLVLGAFDTVGRVALNTTLGMAAGAVGAGLAALYKTGKVDTLYVANGLLAGLVGVTASANVVVWYGGIISGLVAGAQLPFVFEFVEKRLKIDDVCAVFPVHGSAGVVGALLIPFFHVDGFSASLLAAQVAGVAVISAWTVLATGAVFGLFNAVGQARVSPEHERDGLDVSEHGVDTYPEFGTPDTVTDGGSDVVRMDGGTAAAGGIKMVAAIVRPDRLGDIKQSLAEAGAPSLTVTNVSGRGSQPAKTGQWRGEEYTVDLHQKVKIECVVADIPADDVVEAIRDGAKTGEPGDGKIFVLPVEDALQVRTGNRGPEAV
;
A
#
# COMPACT_ATOMS: atom_id res chain seq x y z
N MET A 1 19.75 2.39 23.97
CA MET A 1 18.76 1.26 23.92
C MET A 1 17.38 1.74 23.47
N TRP A 2 16.78 2.77 24.11
CA TRP A 2 15.46 3.32 23.73
C TRP A 2 15.34 3.62 22.24
N VAL A 3 16.23 4.45 21.68
CA VAL A 3 16.24 4.84 20.27
C VAL A 3 16.40 3.63 19.32
N LEU A 4 17.22 2.63 19.69
CA LEU A 4 17.38 1.42 18.88
C LEU A 4 16.09 0.59 18.83
N VAL A 5 15.41 0.37 19.96
CA VAL A 5 14.12 -0.35 19.99
C VAL A 5 13.08 0.40 19.17
N ALA A 6 12.98 1.73 19.34
CA ALA A 6 12.10 2.57 18.53
C ALA A 6 12.41 2.46 17.03
N THR A 7 13.69 2.48 16.66
CA THR A 7 14.13 2.31 15.28
C THR A 7 13.70 0.96 14.69
N PHE A 8 13.81 -0.13 15.46
CA PHE A 8 13.37 -1.46 15.00
C PHE A 8 11.86 -1.55 14.83
N LEU A 9 11.07 -0.88 15.70
CA LEU A 9 9.62 -0.77 15.53
C LEU A 9 9.27 -0.01 14.25
N ILE A 10 9.97 1.08 13.94
CA ILE A 10 9.76 1.85 12.71
C ILE A 10 10.20 1.05 11.48
N PHE A 11 11.33 0.36 11.54
CA PHE A 11 11.75 -0.53 10.46
C PHE A 11 10.66 -1.57 10.15
N PHE A 12 10.02 -2.14 11.18
CA PHE A 12 8.93 -3.09 10.99
C PHE A 12 7.69 -2.49 10.30
N MET A 13 7.53 -1.16 10.30
CA MET A 13 6.48 -0.50 9.51
C MET A 13 6.62 -0.76 8.00
N HIS A 14 7.83 -1.07 7.48
CA HIS A 14 7.99 -1.48 6.07
C HIS A 14 7.23 -2.76 5.75
N ALA A 15 7.15 -3.72 6.69
CA ALA A 15 6.28 -4.89 6.54
C ALA A 15 4.80 -4.48 6.51
N GLY A 16 4.41 -3.49 7.30
CA GLY A 16 3.06 -2.91 7.30
C GLY A 16 2.70 -2.27 5.96
N PHE A 17 3.59 -1.42 5.41
CA PHE A 17 3.41 -0.83 4.07
C PHE A 17 3.33 -1.91 2.99
N ALA A 18 4.23 -2.89 3.01
CA ALA A 18 4.23 -3.98 2.05
C ALA A 18 2.89 -4.73 2.03
N MET A 19 2.35 -5.07 3.20
CA MET A 19 1.05 -5.77 3.32
C MET A 19 -0.13 -4.88 2.95
N LEU A 20 -0.15 -3.63 3.42
CA LEU A 20 -1.21 -2.66 3.11
C LEU A 20 -1.32 -2.43 1.59
N GLU A 21 -0.19 -2.18 0.95
CA GLU A 21 -0.13 -1.90 -0.48
C GLU A 21 -0.41 -3.16 -1.31
N ALA A 22 0.16 -4.31 -0.93
CA ALA A 22 -0.13 -5.60 -1.57
C ALA A 22 -1.63 -5.89 -1.58
N GLY A 23 -2.33 -5.64 -0.47
CA GLY A 23 -3.78 -5.81 -0.39
C GLY A 23 -4.58 -4.87 -1.30
N GLN A 24 -4.07 -3.67 -1.58
CA GLN A 24 -4.76 -2.63 -2.34
C GLN A 24 -4.45 -2.64 -3.85
N VAL A 25 -3.48 -3.41 -4.31
CA VAL A 25 -3.21 -3.61 -5.74
C VAL A 25 -3.93 -4.85 -6.28
N ARG A 26 -4.02 -4.97 -7.61
CA ARG A 26 -4.50 -6.20 -8.26
C ARG A 26 -3.52 -7.35 -8.03
N SER A 27 -4.02 -8.60 -7.95
CA SER A 27 -3.21 -9.80 -7.70
C SER A 27 -1.98 -9.93 -8.61
N LYS A 28 -2.09 -9.54 -9.86
CA LYS A 28 -1.03 -9.56 -10.87
C LYS A 28 0.08 -8.50 -10.71
N ASN A 29 0.02 -7.69 -9.65
CA ASN A 29 0.99 -6.61 -9.36
C ASN A 29 1.55 -6.71 -7.93
N VAL A 30 1.33 -7.81 -7.22
CA VAL A 30 1.70 -7.96 -5.81
C VAL A 30 3.21 -8.12 -5.64
N ALA A 31 3.85 -9.01 -6.41
CA ALA A 31 5.30 -9.20 -6.34
C ALA A 31 6.04 -7.91 -6.71
N ASN A 32 5.54 -7.17 -7.73
CA ASN A 32 6.11 -5.86 -8.09
C ASN A 32 6.01 -4.86 -6.94
N GLN A 33 4.88 -4.80 -6.24
CA GLN A 33 4.69 -3.88 -5.12
C GLN A 33 5.56 -4.27 -3.92
N LEU A 34 5.65 -5.56 -3.60
CA LEU A 34 6.55 -6.06 -2.55
C LEU A 34 8.03 -5.76 -2.87
N THR A 35 8.44 -5.95 -4.13
CA THR A 35 9.81 -5.64 -4.59
C THR A 35 10.12 -4.15 -4.46
N LYS A 36 9.16 -3.26 -4.78
CA LYS A 36 9.32 -1.81 -4.55
C LYS A 36 9.57 -1.50 -3.08
N ASN A 37 8.81 -2.08 -2.15
CA ASN A 37 8.99 -1.87 -0.72
C ASN A 37 10.37 -2.37 -0.23
N LEU A 38 10.81 -3.56 -0.65
CA LEU A 38 12.12 -4.10 -0.32
C LEU A 38 13.27 -3.25 -0.86
N LEU A 39 13.16 -2.80 -2.11
CA LEU A 39 14.18 -1.95 -2.74
C LEU A 39 14.16 -0.52 -2.18
N THR A 40 13.01 0.00 -1.75
CA THR A 40 12.95 1.30 -1.05
C THR A 40 13.88 1.30 0.14
N TRP A 41 13.78 0.30 0.99
CA TRP A 41 14.69 0.17 2.12
C TRP A 41 16.14 0.03 1.65
N SER A 42 16.41 -0.93 0.78
CA SER A 42 17.77 -1.33 0.42
C SER A 42 18.57 -0.21 -0.26
N VAL A 43 18.02 0.38 -1.32
CA VAL A 43 18.73 1.44 -2.06
C VAL A 43 18.66 2.78 -1.36
N GLY A 44 17.53 3.05 -0.70
CA GLY A 44 17.31 4.33 -0.05
C GLY A 44 18.20 4.52 1.17
N VAL A 45 18.35 3.49 2.03
CA VAL A 45 19.23 3.59 3.20
C VAL A 45 20.68 3.82 2.83
N LEU A 46 21.13 3.19 1.72
CA LEU A 46 22.49 3.41 1.21
C LEU A 46 22.66 4.85 0.69
N ALA A 47 21.70 5.35 -0.09
CA ALA A 47 21.73 6.72 -0.61
C ALA A 47 21.67 7.76 0.52
N PHE A 48 20.85 7.52 1.54
CA PHE A 48 20.75 8.39 2.71
C PHE A 48 22.05 8.40 3.53
N PHE A 49 22.73 7.24 3.67
CA PHE A 49 24.01 7.17 4.38
C PHE A 49 25.11 7.93 3.66
N VAL A 50 25.26 7.68 2.35
CA VAL A 50 26.39 8.21 1.58
C VAL A 50 26.21 9.70 1.26
N VAL A 51 24.98 10.16 1.04
CA VAL A 51 24.70 11.52 0.56
C VAL A 51 23.70 12.26 1.44
N GLY A 52 22.56 11.62 1.76
CA GLY A 52 21.41 12.33 2.31
C GLY A 52 21.67 12.99 3.66
N ALA A 53 22.31 12.29 4.59
CA ALA A 53 22.63 12.87 5.90
C ALA A 53 23.50 14.13 5.78
N GLY A 54 24.48 14.11 4.90
CA GLY A 54 25.33 15.27 4.60
C GLY A 54 24.56 16.42 3.94
N VAL A 55 23.67 16.11 3.00
CA VAL A 55 22.82 17.15 2.36
C VAL A 55 21.94 17.84 3.39
N SER A 56 21.34 17.10 4.33
CA SER A 56 20.54 17.69 5.42
C SER A 56 21.37 18.68 6.26
N ALA A 57 22.58 18.29 6.67
CA ALA A 57 23.47 19.13 7.45
C ALA A 57 23.87 20.41 6.68
N VAL A 58 24.26 20.27 5.41
CA VAL A 58 24.64 21.40 4.55
C VAL A 58 23.47 22.38 4.36
N VAL A 59 22.29 21.89 4.04
CA VAL A 59 21.10 22.73 3.83
C VAL A 59 20.72 23.45 5.12
N GLY A 60 20.78 22.77 6.26
CA GLY A 60 20.57 23.38 7.57
C GLY A 60 21.51 24.58 7.79
N THR A 61 22.79 24.38 7.59
CA THR A 61 23.79 25.42 7.75
C THR A 61 23.65 26.58 6.75
N LEU A 62 23.39 26.26 5.47
CA LEU A 62 23.29 27.30 4.41
C LEU A 62 22.02 28.15 4.51
N THR A 63 20.97 27.67 5.14
CA THR A 63 19.68 28.35 5.27
C THR A 63 19.38 28.91 6.67
N SER A 64 20.39 28.84 7.54
CA SER A 64 20.58 29.63 8.74
C SER A 64 21.83 30.49 8.56
N SER A 65 22.19 31.32 9.54
CA SER A 65 23.43 32.13 9.45
C SER A 65 24.70 31.35 9.85
N GLY A 66 24.70 30.03 9.61
CA GLY A 66 25.85 29.16 9.92
C GLY A 66 26.95 29.17 8.86
N ASN A 67 28.13 28.74 9.24
CA ASN A 67 29.29 28.59 8.36
C ASN A 67 29.36 27.14 7.84
N PHE A 68 29.20 26.95 6.56
CA PHE A 68 29.33 25.63 5.91
C PHE A 68 30.80 25.21 5.85
N ALA A 69 31.09 23.99 6.28
CA ALA A 69 32.37 23.33 6.05
C ALA A 69 32.17 22.11 5.12
N PRO A 70 33.02 21.90 4.09
CA PRO A 70 32.89 20.75 3.21
C PRO A 70 32.91 19.39 3.94
N ALA A 71 33.52 19.31 5.13
CA ALA A 71 33.54 18.14 5.98
C ALA A 71 32.14 17.73 6.49
N ASP A 72 31.17 18.66 6.55
CA ASP A 72 29.80 18.40 7.02
C ASP A 72 29.08 17.42 6.11
N LEU A 73 29.39 17.39 4.81
CA LEU A 73 28.88 16.41 3.86
C LEU A 73 29.21 14.95 4.23
N TYR A 74 30.34 14.76 4.92
CA TYR A 74 30.86 13.42 5.21
C TYR A 74 30.86 13.11 6.71
N SER A 75 30.29 13.98 7.54
CA SER A 75 30.36 13.89 9.00
C SER A 75 29.82 12.54 9.52
N THR A 76 28.72 12.06 8.99
CA THR A 76 28.14 10.76 9.38
C THR A 76 29.06 9.59 9.06
N MET A 77 29.79 9.63 7.93
CA MET A 77 30.70 8.55 7.52
C MET A 77 32.04 8.60 8.25
N THR A 78 32.45 9.77 8.73
CA THR A 78 33.77 10.00 9.30
C THR A 78 33.77 10.18 10.82
N THR A 79 32.59 10.07 11.47
CA THR A 79 32.50 10.21 12.93
C THR A 79 33.31 9.14 13.66
N ASN A 80 34.02 9.56 14.73
CA ASN A 80 34.67 8.67 15.67
C ASN A 80 33.74 8.26 16.82
N ALA A 81 32.61 8.96 16.97
CA ALA A 81 31.59 8.66 17.97
C ALA A 81 30.58 7.67 17.37
N VAL A 82 30.93 6.38 17.34
CA VAL A 82 30.13 5.34 16.66
C VAL A 82 28.67 5.23 17.15
N ASN A 83 28.37 5.74 18.36
CA ASN A 83 27.00 5.85 18.85
C ASN A 83 26.15 6.87 18.07
N ASP A 84 26.77 7.81 17.33
CA ASP A 84 26.05 8.76 16.47
C ASP A 84 25.31 8.02 15.35
N TRP A 85 25.80 6.83 14.95
CA TRP A 85 25.11 5.97 13.98
C TRP A 85 23.76 5.46 14.47
N VAL A 86 23.51 5.43 15.77
CA VAL A 86 22.17 5.15 16.32
C VAL A 86 21.19 6.26 15.94
N GLY A 87 21.61 7.52 16.07
CA GLY A 87 20.83 8.67 15.63
C GLY A 87 20.63 8.69 14.12
N TRP A 88 21.71 8.41 13.36
CA TRP A 88 21.60 8.27 11.90
C TRP A 88 20.60 7.19 11.50
N LEU A 89 20.66 5.99 12.12
CA LEU A 89 19.73 4.90 11.81
C LEU A 89 18.28 5.27 12.13
N PHE A 90 18.06 6.02 13.23
CA PHE A 90 16.74 6.57 13.56
C PHE A 90 16.26 7.55 12.49
N GLY A 91 17.12 8.45 11.99
CA GLY A 91 16.80 9.34 10.86
C GLY A 91 16.56 8.57 9.55
N ALA A 92 17.29 7.48 9.32
CA ALA A 92 17.16 6.67 8.10
C ALA A 92 15.79 5.99 8.00
N VAL A 93 15.22 5.46 9.09
CA VAL A 93 13.88 4.84 9.06
C VAL A 93 12.78 5.87 8.75
N PHE A 94 12.95 7.14 9.14
CA PHE A 94 12.05 8.24 8.75
C PHE A 94 12.16 8.56 7.26
N ALA A 95 13.38 8.65 6.73
CA ALA A 95 13.63 8.89 5.31
C ALA A 95 13.02 7.77 4.45
N MET A 96 13.17 6.52 4.86
CA MET A 96 12.62 5.37 4.16
C MET A 96 11.09 5.32 4.26
N THR A 97 10.51 5.77 5.36
CA THR A 97 9.06 5.94 5.49
C THR A 97 8.53 6.95 4.48
N ALA A 98 9.17 8.11 4.33
CA ALA A 98 8.80 9.10 3.31
C ALA A 98 8.88 8.53 1.89
N ALA A 99 9.91 7.72 1.60
CA ALA A 99 10.12 7.10 0.29
C ALA A 99 9.07 6.02 -0.03
N THR A 100 8.75 5.15 0.94
CA THR A 100 7.80 4.05 0.70
C THR A 100 6.36 4.54 0.53
N ILE A 101 5.99 5.68 1.11
CA ILE A 101 4.67 6.32 0.90
C ILE A 101 4.38 6.53 -0.60
N VAL A 102 5.37 6.92 -1.38
CA VAL A 102 5.21 7.21 -2.81
C VAL A 102 4.85 5.97 -3.63
N SER A 103 5.31 4.78 -3.21
CA SER A 103 5.07 3.52 -3.95
C SER A 103 3.60 3.21 -4.14
N GLY A 104 2.78 3.49 -3.10
CA GLY A 104 1.35 3.26 -3.12
C GLY A 104 0.59 4.13 -4.13
N ALA A 105 1.04 5.36 -4.37
CA ALA A 105 0.38 6.27 -5.31
C ALA A 105 0.59 5.87 -6.78
N VAL A 106 1.77 5.30 -7.12
CA VAL A 106 2.16 4.95 -8.49
C VAL A 106 2.02 3.47 -8.82
N ALA A 107 1.43 2.71 -7.90
CA ALA A 107 1.28 1.26 -8.02
C ALA A 107 0.60 0.82 -9.32
N GLY A 108 1.03 -0.32 -9.86
CA GLY A 108 0.44 -0.99 -11.03
C GLY A 108 0.73 -0.36 -12.40
N ARG A 109 1.53 0.74 -12.49
CA ARG A 109 1.91 1.36 -13.78
C ARG A 109 3.28 2.02 -13.82
N ALA A 110 3.92 2.31 -12.70
CA ALA A 110 5.27 2.86 -12.68
C ALA A 110 6.30 1.76 -12.96
N LYS A 111 7.27 2.02 -13.86
CA LYS A 111 8.42 1.13 -14.06
C LYS A 111 9.22 1.00 -12.77
N LEU A 112 9.65 -0.20 -12.43
CA LEU A 112 10.44 -0.46 -11.23
C LEU A 112 11.71 0.42 -11.18
N ARG A 113 12.43 0.51 -12.30
CA ARG A 113 13.66 1.33 -12.39
C ARG A 113 13.43 2.82 -12.17
N ALA A 114 12.30 3.37 -12.61
CA ALA A 114 11.94 4.77 -12.37
C ALA A 114 11.66 5.00 -10.88
N TYR A 115 10.91 4.10 -10.26
CA TYR A 115 10.62 4.16 -8.85
C TYR A 115 11.90 4.04 -7.99
N VAL A 116 12.77 3.09 -8.31
CA VAL A 116 14.05 2.91 -7.61
C VAL A 116 14.96 4.13 -7.78
N GLY A 117 15.09 4.67 -9.01
CA GLY A 117 15.84 5.90 -9.26
C GLY A 117 15.28 7.11 -8.51
N TYR A 118 13.96 7.23 -8.44
CA TYR A 118 13.30 8.25 -7.62
C TYR A 118 13.59 8.06 -6.13
N THR A 119 13.53 6.84 -5.62
CA THR A 119 13.86 6.52 -4.21
C THR A 119 15.28 6.95 -3.84
N VAL A 120 16.25 6.70 -4.73
CA VAL A 120 17.63 7.16 -4.53
C VAL A 120 17.68 8.69 -4.41
N LEU A 121 17.03 9.42 -5.33
CA LEU A 121 17.02 10.88 -5.33
C LEU A 121 16.23 11.46 -4.15
N LEU A 122 15.13 10.80 -3.76
CA LEU A 122 14.37 11.20 -2.58
C LEU A 122 15.23 11.08 -1.32
N ALA A 123 15.90 9.94 -1.13
CA ALA A 123 16.73 9.69 0.04
C ALA A 123 18.03 10.53 0.05
N ALA A 124 18.60 10.80 -1.12
CA ALA A 124 19.84 11.58 -1.23
C ALA A 124 19.64 13.10 -1.17
N VAL A 125 18.49 13.61 -1.69
CA VAL A 125 18.31 15.05 -1.89
C VAL A 125 16.95 15.56 -1.42
N ILE A 126 15.84 14.99 -1.92
CA ILE A 126 14.52 15.63 -1.76
C ILE A 126 14.11 15.69 -0.29
N TYR A 127 14.15 14.56 0.43
CA TYR A 127 13.87 14.48 1.84
C TYR A 127 14.94 15.20 2.70
N PRO A 128 16.26 15.02 2.46
CA PRO A 128 17.28 15.73 3.19
C PRO A 128 17.21 17.26 3.13
N VAL A 129 16.76 17.83 2.03
CA VAL A 129 16.52 19.28 1.94
C VAL A 129 15.40 19.71 2.89
N VAL A 130 14.32 18.95 2.99
CA VAL A 130 13.21 19.24 3.92
C VAL A 130 13.67 19.11 5.37
N THR A 131 14.42 18.06 5.71
CA THR A 131 14.99 17.92 7.07
C THR A 131 16.01 18.98 7.39
N GLY A 132 16.83 19.40 6.42
CA GLY A 132 17.76 20.52 6.56
C GLY A 132 17.05 21.84 6.86
N PHE A 133 15.92 22.12 6.19
CA PHE A 133 15.11 23.32 6.46
C PHE A 133 14.50 23.34 7.87
N THR A 134 14.31 22.19 8.49
CA THR A 134 13.55 21.99 9.72
C THR A 134 14.42 21.43 10.84
N TRP A 135 14.46 20.12 11.03
CA TRP A 135 15.21 19.45 12.12
C TRP A 135 16.73 19.68 12.06
N GLY A 136 17.27 19.96 10.88
CA GLY A 136 18.68 20.34 10.68
C GLY A 136 19.02 21.79 11.04
N GLY A 137 18.09 22.52 11.66
CA GLY A 137 18.34 23.89 12.13
C GLY A 137 18.33 24.98 11.04
N GLY A 138 17.82 24.68 9.83
CA GLY A 138 17.82 25.60 8.70
C GLY A 138 16.60 26.52 8.62
N LEU A 139 16.20 26.86 7.42
CA LEU A 139 15.26 27.89 6.95
C LEU A 139 14.05 28.15 7.87
N LEU A 140 13.46 27.11 8.44
CA LEU A 140 12.22 27.13 9.21
C LEU A 140 12.43 26.89 10.72
N ALA A 141 13.68 26.76 11.19
CA ALA A 141 13.97 26.40 12.56
C ALA A 141 14.28 27.63 13.42
N ILE A 142 13.85 27.63 14.68
CA ILE A 142 14.38 28.47 15.76
C ILE A 142 15.47 27.68 16.49
N ASN A 143 16.63 28.25 16.61
CA ASN A 143 17.81 27.62 17.20
C ASN A 143 18.22 28.39 18.48
N PRO A 144 17.98 27.85 19.69
CA PRO A 144 18.31 28.56 20.93
C PRO A 144 19.82 28.86 21.10
N GLU A 145 20.65 28.00 20.53
CA GLU A 145 22.11 28.04 20.71
C GLU A 145 22.88 28.53 19.47
N SER A 146 22.16 28.80 18.36
CA SER A 146 22.75 29.22 17.08
C SER A 146 21.85 30.20 16.34
N ALA A 147 22.25 30.61 15.14
CA ALA A 147 21.44 31.49 14.32
C ALA A 147 20.15 30.81 13.84
N ASN A 148 19.03 31.54 13.90
CA ASN A 148 17.75 31.08 13.40
C ASN A 148 17.76 30.90 11.88
N GLY A 149 16.88 30.07 11.39
CA GLY A 149 16.56 29.99 9.98
C GLY A 149 15.89 31.26 9.47
N TRP A 150 16.16 31.63 8.24
CA TRP A 150 15.78 32.96 7.70
C TRP A 150 14.27 33.26 7.78
N ILE A 151 13.41 32.28 7.50
CA ILE A 151 11.95 32.46 7.60
C ILE A 151 11.50 32.47 9.06
N ALA A 152 12.05 31.58 9.88
CA ALA A 152 11.72 31.50 11.29
C ALA A 152 12.11 32.76 12.06
N ASP A 153 13.25 33.38 11.73
CA ASP A 153 13.71 34.64 12.31
C ASP A 153 12.76 35.80 12.01
N VAL A 154 12.27 35.89 10.76
CA VAL A 154 11.31 36.94 10.34
C VAL A 154 9.95 36.76 11.03
N ILE A 155 9.51 35.52 11.24
CA ILE A 155 8.21 35.22 11.87
C ILE A 155 8.29 35.32 13.39
N GLY A 156 9.49 35.09 13.97
CA GLY A 156 9.69 34.97 15.42
C GLY A 156 9.17 33.65 16.00
N ALA A 157 8.99 32.63 15.16
CA ALA A 157 8.61 31.27 15.56
C ALA A 157 9.10 30.26 14.53
N GLY A 158 9.49 29.06 15.00
CA GLY A 158 9.88 27.94 14.15
C GLY A 158 8.71 27.07 13.73
N PHE A 159 8.87 26.38 12.61
CA PHE A 159 7.95 25.34 12.18
C PHE A 159 8.01 24.14 13.14
N ALA A 160 6.91 23.85 13.79
CA ALA A 160 6.79 22.73 14.74
C ALA A 160 6.33 21.49 14.00
N ASP A 161 7.18 20.46 14.02
CA ASP A 161 6.84 19.13 13.56
C ASP A 161 7.66 18.11 14.36
N PHE A 162 7.04 17.55 15.40
CA PHE A 162 7.71 16.71 16.37
C PHE A 162 8.27 15.43 15.76
N ALA A 163 7.43 14.68 15.07
CA ALA A 163 7.82 13.37 14.54
C ALA A 163 7.55 13.21 13.03
N GLY A 164 7.42 14.30 12.27
CA GLY A 164 7.35 14.25 10.81
C GLY A 164 5.95 14.11 10.22
N GLY A 165 4.93 14.64 10.89
CA GLY A 165 3.57 14.69 10.34
C GLY A 165 3.53 15.37 8.97
N MET A 166 4.24 16.48 8.80
CA MET A 166 4.42 17.17 7.51
C MET A 166 5.74 16.81 6.83
N ILE A 167 6.85 16.74 7.58
CA ILE A 167 8.21 16.51 7.07
C ILE A 167 8.34 15.13 6.41
N VAL A 168 7.65 14.10 6.92
CA VAL A 168 7.69 12.73 6.41
C VAL A 168 6.41 12.41 5.64
N HIS A 169 5.27 12.46 6.34
CA HIS A 169 4.00 12.01 5.79
C HIS A 169 3.41 13.03 4.82
N GLY A 170 3.34 14.30 5.18
CA GLY A 170 2.88 15.37 4.31
C GLY A 170 3.68 15.43 3.02
N MET A 171 5.02 15.45 3.15
CA MET A 171 5.94 15.42 2.01
C MET A 171 5.75 14.16 1.16
N GLY A 172 5.75 12.97 1.78
CA GLY A 172 5.58 11.70 1.07
C GLY A 172 4.25 11.62 0.31
N GLY A 173 3.15 12.09 0.93
CA GLY A 173 1.84 12.14 0.31
C GLY A 173 1.75 13.11 -0.88
N ILE A 174 2.35 14.30 -0.76
CA ILE A 174 2.43 15.29 -1.84
C ILE A 174 3.32 14.79 -2.97
N ALA A 175 4.43 14.14 -2.65
CA ALA A 175 5.30 13.51 -3.63
C ALA A 175 4.55 12.39 -4.39
N GLY A 176 3.81 11.53 -3.68
CA GLY A 176 2.98 10.48 -4.29
C GLY A 176 1.94 11.05 -5.25
N LEU A 177 1.21 12.09 -4.84
CA LEU A 177 0.23 12.78 -5.69
C LEU A 177 0.88 13.37 -6.95
N THR A 178 2.02 14.05 -6.79
CA THR A 178 2.77 14.65 -7.90
C THR A 178 3.26 13.58 -8.87
N ALA A 179 3.83 12.49 -8.37
CA ALA A 179 4.26 11.37 -9.19
C ALA A 179 3.09 10.72 -9.95
N ALA A 180 1.95 10.49 -9.26
CA ALA A 180 0.74 9.94 -9.86
C ALA A 180 0.17 10.83 -10.97
N TYR A 181 0.21 12.15 -10.79
CA TYR A 181 -0.18 13.13 -11.81
C TYR A 181 0.71 13.03 -13.07
N VAL A 182 2.03 13.02 -12.90
CA VAL A 182 2.99 13.00 -14.01
C VAL A 182 2.92 11.70 -14.80
N ILE A 183 2.78 10.55 -14.13
CA ILE A 183 2.72 9.23 -14.78
C ILE A 183 1.37 9.00 -15.45
N GLY A 184 0.31 9.65 -14.97
CA GLY A 184 -1.06 9.47 -15.43
C GLY A 184 -1.78 8.28 -14.76
N PRO A 185 -3.09 8.12 -15.03
CA PRO A 185 -3.92 7.08 -14.42
C PRO A 185 -3.63 5.70 -15.02
N ARG A 186 -3.97 4.64 -14.26
CA ARG A 186 -3.98 3.26 -14.78
C ARG A 186 -4.93 3.15 -15.97
N MET A 187 -4.67 2.19 -16.85
CA MET A 187 -5.56 1.89 -17.97
C MET A 187 -6.97 1.59 -17.43
N ASP A 188 -7.97 2.01 -18.21
CA ASP A 188 -9.39 1.82 -17.90
C ASP A 188 -9.88 2.46 -16.57
N ARG A 189 -9.05 3.34 -15.96
CA ARG A 189 -9.44 4.04 -14.73
C ARG A 189 -10.55 5.06 -14.97
N TYR A 190 -10.54 5.70 -16.11
CA TYR A 190 -11.53 6.71 -16.51
C TYR A 190 -12.17 6.34 -17.84
N ASN A 191 -13.49 6.45 -17.91
CA ASN A 191 -14.26 6.30 -19.14
C ASN A 191 -14.12 7.54 -20.02
N ALA A 192 -14.57 7.44 -21.28
CA ALA A 192 -14.53 8.56 -22.24
C ALA A 192 -15.34 9.78 -21.78
N ASP A 193 -16.40 9.59 -21.00
CA ASP A 193 -17.21 10.64 -20.39
C ASP A 193 -16.58 11.23 -19.10
N GLY A 194 -15.42 10.69 -18.69
CA GLY A 194 -14.70 11.08 -17.50
C GLY A 194 -15.24 10.46 -16.21
N SER A 195 -16.19 9.55 -16.27
CA SER A 195 -16.60 8.78 -15.09
C SER A 195 -15.48 7.82 -14.64
N VAL A 196 -15.51 7.46 -13.35
CA VAL A 196 -14.46 6.66 -12.71
C VAL A 196 -14.85 5.19 -12.74
N ASN A 197 -13.94 4.33 -13.19
CA ASN A 197 -14.05 2.88 -13.02
C ASN A 197 -13.32 2.44 -11.77
N VAL A 198 -14.00 1.67 -10.93
CA VAL A 198 -13.40 1.12 -9.71
C VAL A 198 -12.45 -0.03 -10.08
N ILE A 199 -11.21 0.08 -9.62
CA ILE A 199 -10.21 -0.99 -9.75
C ILE A 199 -9.89 -1.47 -8.33
N PRO A 200 -10.58 -2.50 -7.82
CA PRO A 200 -10.38 -2.97 -6.46
C PRO A 200 -9.02 -3.65 -6.29
N GLY A 201 -8.50 -3.58 -5.05
CA GLY A 201 -7.39 -4.43 -4.63
C GLY A 201 -7.84 -5.88 -4.43
N HIS A 202 -6.87 -6.79 -4.35
CA HIS A 202 -7.18 -8.21 -4.30
C HIS A 202 -7.44 -8.76 -2.90
N SER A 203 -6.97 -8.09 -1.82
CA SER A 203 -7.08 -8.62 -0.46
C SER A 203 -7.29 -7.54 0.60
N MET A 204 -8.53 -7.41 1.05
CA MET A 204 -8.88 -6.55 2.18
C MET A 204 -8.21 -7.01 3.48
N THR A 205 -8.01 -8.32 3.66
CA THR A 205 -7.34 -8.89 4.83
C THR A 205 -5.89 -8.43 4.93
N PHE A 206 -5.15 -8.43 3.82
CA PHE A 206 -3.78 -7.92 3.78
C PHE A 206 -3.73 -6.43 4.05
N ALA A 207 -4.65 -5.67 3.48
CA ALA A 207 -4.73 -4.22 3.73
C ALA A 207 -4.98 -3.92 5.21
N ALA A 208 -5.92 -4.61 5.85
CA ALA A 208 -6.21 -4.44 7.28
C ALA A 208 -5.04 -4.88 8.17
N LEU A 209 -4.39 -6.01 7.87
CA LEU A 209 -3.22 -6.47 8.62
C LEU A 209 -2.06 -5.49 8.50
N GLY A 210 -1.78 -5.00 7.29
CA GLY A 210 -0.76 -3.96 7.06
C GLY A 210 -1.03 -2.70 7.87
N THR A 211 -2.28 -2.25 7.93
CA THR A 211 -2.69 -1.12 8.77
C THR A 211 -2.37 -1.33 10.25
N LEU A 212 -2.65 -2.51 10.81
CA LEU A 212 -2.37 -2.81 12.21
C LEU A 212 -0.87 -2.87 12.51
N ILE A 213 -0.08 -3.43 11.60
CA ILE A 213 1.38 -3.43 11.71
C ILE A 213 1.93 -2.00 11.70
N LEU A 214 1.44 -1.14 10.81
CA LEU A 214 1.80 0.29 10.77
C LEU A 214 1.42 0.99 12.08
N ALA A 215 0.21 0.76 12.59
CA ALA A 215 -0.25 1.34 13.84
C ALA A 215 0.62 0.95 15.04
N PHE A 216 1.05 -0.30 15.11
CA PHE A 216 1.98 -0.78 16.12
C PHE A 216 3.35 -0.08 16.03
N GLY A 217 3.91 -0.03 14.83
CA GLY A 217 5.20 0.64 14.58
C GLY A 217 5.17 2.15 14.84
N TRP A 218 3.98 2.77 14.76
CA TRP A 218 3.82 4.21 15.01
C TRP A 218 4.09 4.63 16.46
N TYR A 219 3.98 3.73 17.42
CA TYR A 219 4.48 3.99 18.75
C TYR A 219 6.00 4.15 18.76
N GLY A 220 6.73 3.37 17.97
CA GLY A 220 8.16 3.61 17.75
C GLY A 220 8.41 4.95 17.07
N PHE A 221 7.58 5.32 16.11
CA PHE A 221 7.68 6.57 15.36
C PHE A 221 7.48 7.79 16.25
N ASN A 222 6.34 7.91 16.93
CA ASN A 222 6.00 9.06 17.76
C ASN A 222 6.66 8.98 19.13
N VAL A 223 6.46 7.91 19.89
CA VAL A 223 6.99 7.80 21.26
C VAL A 223 8.50 7.68 21.26
N GLY A 224 9.07 7.02 20.23
CA GLY A 224 10.53 6.96 20.03
C GLY A 224 11.19 8.32 19.85
N THR A 225 10.51 9.26 19.20
CA THR A 225 10.99 10.65 18.99
C THR A 225 11.12 11.43 20.30
N ALA A 226 10.43 11.03 21.38
CA ALA A 226 10.65 11.62 22.72
C ALA A 226 12.07 11.39 23.27
N ALA A 227 12.88 10.61 22.58
CA ALA A 227 14.34 10.39 22.60
C ALA A 227 15.01 10.10 23.95
N SER A 228 14.59 10.66 25.08
CA SER A 228 15.17 10.40 26.39
C SER A 228 14.08 10.19 27.44
N VAL A 229 14.06 8.99 28.03
CA VAL A 229 13.20 8.66 29.17
C VAL A 229 13.90 9.06 30.48
N PHE A 230 15.24 9.07 30.46
CA PHE A 230 16.08 9.38 31.59
C PHE A 230 16.95 10.59 31.30
N ALA A 231 17.05 11.49 32.25
CA ALA A 231 18.01 12.57 32.27
C ALA A 231 18.94 12.39 33.49
N VAL A 232 20.11 13.01 33.44
CA VAL A 232 21.00 13.11 34.61
C VAL A 232 20.96 14.55 35.05
N GLU A 233 20.38 14.78 36.23
CA GLU A 233 20.35 16.10 36.88
C GLU A 233 21.14 16.01 38.21
N ASP A 234 22.07 16.90 38.39
CA ASP A 234 22.96 16.94 39.59
C ASP A 234 23.65 15.59 39.89
N GLY A 235 24.01 14.84 38.86
CA GLY A 235 24.65 13.54 39.00
C GLY A 235 23.70 12.38 39.33
N SER A 236 22.41 12.65 39.46
CA SER A 236 21.37 11.64 39.74
C SER A 236 20.55 11.33 38.47
N LEU A 237 20.21 10.06 38.30
CA LEU A 237 19.32 9.60 37.23
C LEU A 237 17.88 10.00 37.58
N VAL A 238 17.25 10.83 36.75
CA VAL A 238 15.86 11.27 36.88
C VAL A 238 15.02 10.86 35.69
N LEU A 239 13.72 10.72 35.87
CA LEU A 239 12.74 10.42 34.81
C LEU A 239 12.29 11.73 34.13
N GLY A 240 13.26 12.52 33.63
CA GLY A 240 13.02 13.89 33.22
C GLY A 240 12.07 14.07 32.02
N ALA A 241 12.00 13.10 31.10
CA ALA A 241 11.15 13.22 29.90
C ALA A 241 9.87 12.36 29.97
N PHE A 242 9.54 11.79 31.13
CA PHE A 242 8.43 10.83 31.23
C PHE A 242 7.07 11.48 30.96
N ASP A 243 6.87 12.74 31.32
CA ASP A 243 5.65 13.49 31.04
C ASP A 243 5.44 13.66 29.52
N THR A 244 6.52 13.92 28.77
CA THR A 244 6.46 14.01 27.32
C THR A 244 6.14 12.65 26.71
N VAL A 245 6.77 11.58 27.16
CA VAL A 245 6.52 10.20 26.69
C VAL A 245 5.06 9.82 26.90
N GLY A 246 4.51 10.08 28.10
CA GLY A 246 3.11 9.80 28.42
C GLY A 246 2.14 10.59 27.55
N ARG A 247 2.40 11.89 27.34
CA ARG A 247 1.58 12.74 26.45
C ARG A 247 1.62 12.25 25.01
N VAL A 248 2.79 11.94 24.49
CA VAL A 248 2.95 11.43 23.12
C VAL A 248 2.24 10.11 22.93
N ALA A 249 2.39 9.17 23.86
CA ALA A 249 1.70 7.88 23.81
C ALA A 249 0.18 8.04 23.85
N LEU A 250 -0.34 8.91 24.74
CA LEU A 250 -1.76 9.21 24.84
C LEU A 250 -2.30 9.82 23.56
N ASN A 251 -1.69 10.91 23.06
CA ASN A 251 -2.14 11.61 21.87
C ASN A 251 -2.04 10.74 20.62
N THR A 252 -1.02 9.91 20.49
CA THR A 252 -0.89 8.92 19.41
C THR A 252 -2.06 7.93 19.45
N THR A 253 -2.38 7.38 20.62
CA THR A 253 -3.49 6.42 20.78
C THR A 253 -4.85 7.06 20.50
N LEU A 254 -5.10 8.25 21.06
CA LEU A 254 -6.38 8.96 20.89
C LEU A 254 -6.56 9.43 19.44
N GLY A 255 -5.51 9.97 18.80
CA GLY A 255 -5.54 10.39 17.41
C GLY A 255 -5.80 9.23 16.45
N MET A 256 -5.14 8.09 16.66
CA MET A 256 -5.37 6.86 15.93
C MET A 256 -6.84 6.41 16.00
N ALA A 257 -7.38 6.29 17.21
CA ALA A 257 -8.76 5.86 17.43
C ALA A 257 -9.78 6.85 16.83
N ALA A 258 -9.57 8.15 17.06
CA ALA A 258 -10.43 9.20 16.54
C ALA A 258 -10.42 9.25 15.00
N GLY A 259 -9.27 9.00 14.38
CA GLY A 259 -9.15 8.96 12.91
C GLY A 259 -9.96 7.83 12.28
N ALA A 260 -9.90 6.63 12.87
CA ALA A 260 -10.72 5.48 12.43
C ALA A 260 -12.22 5.78 12.55
N VAL A 261 -12.65 6.37 13.67
CA VAL A 261 -14.04 6.78 13.92
C VAL A 261 -14.47 7.87 12.94
N GLY A 262 -13.63 8.90 12.74
CA GLY A 262 -13.92 10.02 11.84
C GLY A 262 -14.11 9.55 10.40
N ALA A 263 -13.23 8.70 9.89
CA ALA A 263 -13.34 8.14 8.55
C ALA A 263 -14.55 7.21 8.40
N GLY A 264 -14.82 6.37 9.42
CA GLY A 264 -16.00 5.48 9.42
C GLY A 264 -17.31 6.26 9.39
N LEU A 265 -17.44 7.31 10.19
CA LEU A 265 -18.63 8.20 10.20
C LEU A 265 -18.77 8.97 8.90
N ALA A 266 -17.67 9.50 8.34
CA ALA A 266 -17.68 10.21 7.06
C ALA A 266 -18.06 9.27 5.90
N ALA A 267 -17.55 8.03 5.90
CA ALA A 267 -17.94 7.01 4.94
C ALA A 267 -19.43 6.65 5.07
N LEU A 268 -19.91 6.41 6.29
CA LEU A 268 -21.32 6.13 6.56
C LEU A 268 -22.24 7.25 6.07
N TYR A 269 -21.89 8.51 6.36
CA TYR A 269 -22.64 9.68 5.90
C TYR A 269 -22.70 9.74 4.36
N LYS A 270 -21.57 9.48 3.69
CA LYS A 270 -21.44 9.63 2.24
C LYS A 270 -22.04 8.48 1.44
N THR A 271 -21.91 7.26 1.93
CA THR A 271 -22.23 6.02 1.17
C THR A 271 -23.31 5.17 1.80
N GLY A 272 -23.78 5.52 3.00
CA GLY A 272 -24.73 4.73 3.77
C GLY A 272 -24.13 3.46 4.39
N LYS A 273 -22.82 3.24 4.27
CA LYS A 273 -22.11 2.05 4.81
C LYS A 273 -20.79 2.46 5.47
N VAL A 274 -20.39 1.70 6.47
CA VAL A 274 -19.05 1.80 7.04
C VAL A 274 -18.10 0.97 6.16
N ASP A 275 -17.25 1.65 5.41
CA ASP A 275 -16.27 1.01 4.53
C ASP A 275 -15.01 0.63 5.32
N THR A 276 -14.63 -0.65 5.27
CA THR A 276 -13.49 -1.18 6.03
C THR A 276 -12.17 -0.51 5.66
N LEU A 277 -11.98 -0.21 4.37
CA LEU A 277 -10.73 0.40 3.90
C LEU A 277 -10.66 1.88 4.31
N TYR A 278 -11.78 2.60 4.32
CA TYR A 278 -11.82 3.95 4.88
C TYR A 278 -11.54 3.96 6.39
N VAL A 279 -12.05 2.99 7.16
CA VAL A 279 -11.72 2.86 8.58
C VAL A 279 -10.23 2.58 8.79
N ALA A 280 -9.66 1.65 8.02
CA ALA A 280 -8.24 1.31 8.08
C ALA A 280 -7.35 2.51 7.71
N ASN A 281 -7.61 3.15 6.57
CA ASN A 281 -6.90 4.35 6.15
C ASN A 281 -7.15 5.54 7.07
N GLY A 282 -8.33 5.63 7.68
CA GLY A 282 -8.68 6.67 8.66
C GLY A 282 -7.89 6.53 9.96
N LEU A 283 -7.64 5.30 10.39
CA LEU A 283 -6.76 5.00 11.52
C LEU A 283 -5.35 5.57 11.26
N LEU A 284 -4.81 5.35 10.04
CA LEU A 284 -3.51 5.89 9.64
C LEU A 284 -3.54 7.41 9.47
N ALA A 285 -4.59 7.97 8.86
CA ALA A 285 -4.72 9.42 8.73
C ALA A 285 -4.80 10.12 10.10
N GLY A 286 -5.46 9.51 11.09
CA GLY A 286 -5.49 10.00 12.46
C GLY A 286 -4.11 9.98 13.12
N LEU A 287 -3.33 8.93 12.89
CA LEU A 287 -1.93 8.85 13.32
C LEU A 287 -1.09 9.96 12.68
N VAL A 288 -1.20 10.14 11.36
CA VAL A 288 -0.51 11.25 10.65
C VAL A 288 -0.91 12.61 11.22
N GLY A 289 -2.21 12.81 11.46
CA GLY A 289 -2.75 14.08 11.97
C GLY A 289 -2.23 14.49 13.35
N VAL A 290 -1.79 13.54 14.18
CA VAL A 290 -1.20 13.83 15.49
C VAL A 290 0.32 13.76 15.51
N THR A 291 0.95 13.23 14.47
CA THR A 291 2.40 12.96 14.45
C THR A 291 3.24 14.23 14.63
N ALA A 292 2.83 15.34 14.00
CA ALA A 292 3.54 16.61 14.15
C ALA A 292 3.41 17.24 15.56
N SER A 293 2.39 16.86 16.32
CA SER A 293 1.90 17.61 17.48
C SER A 293 1.83 16.81 18.78
N ALA A 294 2.07 15.51 18.73
CA ALA A 294 1.78 14.59 19.85
C ALA A 294 2.43 15.00 21.19
N ASN A 295 3.56 15.71 21.14
CA ASN A 295 4.30 16.18 22.33
C ASN A 295 3.77 17.49 22.93
N VAL A 296 3.08 18.32 22.15
CA VAL A 296 2.74 19.70 22.54
C VAL A 296 1.24 20.01 22.56
N VAL A 297 0.38 19.12 22.08
CA VAL A 297 -1.06 19.35 22.12
C VAL A 297 -1.70 18.74 23.37
N VAL A 298 -2.77 19.38 23.85
CA VAL A 298 -3.63 18.84 24.91
C VAL A 298 -4.37 17.59 24.40
N TRP A 299 -4.81 16.70 25.31
CA TRP A 299 -5.39 15.41 24.93
C TRP A 299 -6.61 15.51 23.99
N TYR A 300 -7.50 16.49 24.20
CA TYR A 300 -8.63 16.71 23.31
C TYR A 300 -8.21 17.28 21.94
N GLY A 301 -7.08 17.99 21.87
CA GLY A 301 -6.44 18.39 20.64
C GLY A 301 -5.98 17.19 19.82
N GLY A 302 -5.43 16.17 20.48
CA GLY A 302 -5.10 14.89 19.85
C GLY A 302 -6.32 14.19 19.25
N ILE A 303 -7.45 14.16 19.98
CA ILE A 303 -8.72 13.60 19.46
C ILE A 303 -9.22 14.40 18.24
N ILE A 304 -9.26 15.74 18.36
CA ILE A 304 -9.79 16.59 17.26
C ILE A 304 -8.91 16.49 16.01
N SER A 305 -7.58 16.54 16.18
CA SER A 305 -6.65 16.38 15.05
C SER A 305 -6.82 15.04 14.35
N GLY A 306 -6.93 13.95 15.12
CA GLY A 306 -7.19 12.62 14.57
C GLY A 306 -8.54 12.53 13.88
N LEU A 307 -9.61 13.03 14.51
CA LEU A 307 -10.97 13.00 13.97
C LEU A 307 -11.07 13.75 12.64
N VAL A 308 -10.52 14.98 12.57
CA VAL A 308 -10.52 15.80 11.36
C VAL A 308 -9.70 15.14 10.26
N ALA A 309 -8.50 14.64 10.60
CA ALA A 309 -7.64 13.93 9.65
C ALA A 309 -8.29 12.66 9.09
N GLY A 310 -9.05 11.92 9.90
CA GLY A 310 -9.80 10.77 9.42
C GLY A 310 -11.03 11.16 8.61
N ALA A 311 -11.85 12.10 9.12
CA ALA A 311 -13.10 12.49 8.49
C ALA A 311 -12.93 13.13 7.10
N GLN A 312 -11.83 13.84 6.84
CA GLN A 312 -11.54 14.44 5.53
C GLN A 312 -11.27 13.39 4.43
N LEU A 313 -10.85 12.19 4.81
CA LEU A 313 -10.31 11.19 3.90
C LEU A 313 -11.24 10.83 2.74
N PRO A 314 -12.54 10.45 2.94
CA PRO A 314 -13.42 10.12 1.82
C PRO A 314 -13.70 11.31 0.88
N PHE A 315 -13.67 12.54 1.39
CA PHE A 315 -13.91 13.75 0.61
C PHE A 315 -12.68 14.14 -0.22
N VAL A 316 -11.50 14.11 0.38
CA VAL A 316 -10.26 14.43 -0.32
C VAL A 316 -9.92 13.36 -1.36
N PHE A 317 -10.17 12.08 -1.03
CA PHE A 317 -10.00 10.99 -2.00
C PHE A 317 -10.87 11.21 -3.24
N GLU A 318 -12.17 11.49 -3.05
CA GLU A 318 -13.06 11.78 -4.16
C GLU A 318 -12.65 13.03 -4.95
N PHE A 319 -12.21 14.08 -4.27
CA PHE A 319 -11.73 15.29 -4.92
C PHE A 319 -10.52 14.99 -5.83
N VAL A 320 -9.52 14.27 -5.32
CA VAL A 320 -8.33 13.85 -6.08
C VAL A 320 -8.73 13.00 -7.29
N GLU A 321 -9.57 12.00 -7.06
CA GLU A 321 -9.95 11.04 -8.09
C GLU A 321 -10.92 11.63 -9.12
N LYS A 322 -12.03 12.27 -8.66
CA LYS A 322 -13.11 12.70 -9.56
C LYS A 322 -12.90 14.10 -10.13
N ARG A 323 -12.27 15.02 -9.38
CA ARG A 323 -12.06 16.40 -9.82
C ARG A 323 -10.70 16.63 -10.45
N LEU A 324 -9.63 16.19 -9.78
CA LEU A 324 -8.28 16.34 -10.31
C LEU A 324 -7.93 15.26 -11.34
N LYS A 325 -8.70 14.16 -11.41
CA LYS A 325 -8.44 13.02 -12.30
C LYS A 325 -7.06 12.39 -12.09
N ILE A 326 -6.63 12.34 -10.83
CA ILE A 326 -5.37 11.71 -10.45
C ILE A 326 -5.69 10.34 -9.83
N ASP A 327 -5.09 9.28 -10.36
CA ASP A 327 -5.26 7.90 -9.89
C ASP A 327 -4.27 7.62 -8.76
N ASP A 328 -4.65 7.95 -7.54
CA ASP A 328 -3.92 7.66 -6.31
C ASP A 328 -4.34 6.28 -5.77
N VAL A 329 -3.59 5.22 -6.14
CA VAL A 329 -4.03 3.83 -5.96
C VAL A 329 -4.29 3.45 -4.52
N CYS A 330 -3.40 3.83 -3.60
CA CYS A 330 -3.52 3.49 -2.18
C CYS A 330 -4.08 4.63 -1.31
N ALA A 331 -4.68 5.68 -1.91
CA ALA A 331 -5.14 6.87 -1.21
C ALA A 331 -4.03 7.57 -0.41
N VAL A 332 -2.85 7.62 -0.99
CA VAL A 332 -1.63 8.12 -0.36
C VAL A 332 -1.75 9.59 0.03
N PHE A 333 -2.27 10.42 -0.87
CA PHE A 333 -2.44 11.85 -0.58
C PHE A 333 -3.46 12.11 0.53
N PRO A 334 -4.68 11.54 0.53
CA PRO A 334 -5.64 11.73 1.62
C PRO A 334 -5.13 11.26 2.98
N VAL A 335 -4.39 10.13 3.01
CA VAL A 335 -3.88 9.53 4.26
C VAL A 335 -2.67 10.28 4.80
N HIS A 336 -1.73 10.65 3.94
CA HIS A 336 -0.45 11.22 4.35
C HIS A 336 -0.33 12.70 4.02
N GLY A 337 -0.63 13.10 2.78
CA GLY A 337 -0.47 14.48 2.31
C GLY A 337 -1.39 15.47 3.03
N SER A 338 -2.69 15.33 2.83
CA SER A 338 -3.68 16.24 3.43
C SER A 338 -3.80 16.07 4.95
N ALA A 339 -3.70 14.85 5.48
CA ALA A 339 -3.72 14.64 6.93
C ALA A 339 -2.49 15.26 7.62
N GLY A 340 -1.30 15.20 6.98
CA GLY A 340 -0.10 15.87 7.48
C GLY A 340 -0.23 17.40 7.51
N VAL A 341 -0.80 17.97 6.45
CA VAL A 341 -1.12 19.42 6.41
C VAL A 341 -2.10 19.81 7.50
N VAL A 342 -3.20 19.05 7.64
CA VAL A 342 -4.22 19.30 8.69
C VAL A 342 -3.58 19.23 10.07
N GLY A 343 -2.80 18.18 10.35
CA GLY A 343 -2.13 17.99 11.64
C GLY A 343 -1.20 19.15 11.99
N ALA A 344 -0.36 19.58 11.04
CA ALA A 344 0.54 20.70 11.23
C ALA A 344 -0.20 22.03 11.51
N LEU A 345 -1.27 22.31 10.76
CA LEU A 345 -2.03 23.56 10.91
C LEU A 345 -2.88 23.61 12.19
N LEU A 346 -3.21 22.46 12.79
CA LEU A 346 -3.98 22.40 14.04
C LEU A 346 -3.12 22.61 15.30
N ILE A 347 -1.80 22.48 15.23
CA ILE A 347 -0.91 22.65 16.38
C ILE A 347 -1.18 23.95 17.18
N PRO A 348 -1.22 25.13 16.54
CA PRO A 348 -1.35 26.40 17.27
C PRO A 348 -2.65 26.55 18.06
N PHE A 349 -3.70 25.83 17.67
CA PHE A 349 -5.03 25.92 18.29
C PHE A 349 -5.18 25.04 19.54
N PHE A 350 -4.35 23.99 19.64
CA PHE A 350 -4.42 23.01 20.72
C PHE A 350 -3.12 22.89 21.51
N HIS A 351 -2.19 23.83 21.32
CA HIS A 351 -0.91 23.84 22.04
C HIS A 351 -1.13 23.98 23.55
N VAL A 352 -0.34 23.27 24.35
CA VAL A 352 -0.45 23.29 25.84
C VAL A 352 -0.25 24.68 26.43
N ASP A 353 0.54 25.53 25.78
CA ASP A 353 0.77 26.92 26.20
C ASP A 353 -0.26 27.91 25.64
N GLY A 354 -1.29 27.41 24.96
CA GLY A 354 -2.33 28.22 24.35
C GLY A 354 -2.06 28.63 22.90
N PHE A 355 -2.98 29.40 22.34
CA PHE A 355 -2.89 29.84 20.94
C PHE A 355 -1.76 30.83 20.70
N SER A 356 -1.00 30.63 19.61
CA SER A 356 0.05 31.52 19.15
C SER A 356 -0.12 31.85 17.66
N ALA A 357 -0.27 33.13 17.33
CA ALA A 357 -0.39 33.60 15.96
C ALA A 357 0.93 33.47 15.18
N SER A 358 2.06 33.67 15.84
CA SER A 358 3.39 33.46 15.25
C SER A 358 3.64 31.99 14.92
N LEU A 359 3.23 31.08 15.82
CA LEU A 359 3.29 29.66 15.55
C LEU A 359 2.37 29.26 14.36
N LEU A 360 1.16 29.84 14.27
CA LEU A 360 0.29 29.60 13.10
C LEU A 360 0.95 30.11 11.80
N ALA A 361 1.57 31.27 11.81
CA ALA A 361 2.29 31.77 10.66
C ALA A 361 3.47 30.87 10.27
N ALA A 362 4.21 30.35 11.26
CA ALA A 362 5.29 29.42 11.04
C ALA A 362 4.78 28.07 10.45
N GLN A 363 3.65 27.56 10.94
CA GLN A 363 3.05 26.33 10.38
C GLN A 363 2.59 26.54 8.94
N VAL A 364 1.94 27.67 8.62
CA VAL A 364 1.53 27.99 7.24
C VAL A 364 2.75 28.14 6.32
N ALA A 365 3.79 28.84 6.76
CA ALA A 365 5.03 29.00 5.98
C ALA A 365 5.74 27.66 5.76
N GLY A 366 5.85 26.83 6.79
CA GLY A 366 6.47 25.51 6.69
C GLY A 366 5.73 24.58 5.76
N VAL A 367 4.40 24.49 5.89
CA VAL A 367 3.55 23.71 4.96
C VAL A 367 3.73 24.19 3.52
N ALA A 368 3.74 25.49 3.28
CA ALA A 368 3.90 26.06 1.94
C ALA A 368 5.29 25.74 1.34
N VAL A 369 6.35 25.95 2.10
CA VAL A 369 7.73 25.71 1.66
C VAL A 369 7.97 24.22 1.37
N ILE A 370 7.58 23.34 2.29
CA ILE A 370 7.76 21.90 2.13
C ILE A 370 6.94 21.38 0.94
N SER A 371 5.69 21.84 0.80
CA SER A 371 4.84 21.45 -0.33
C SER A 371 5.41 21.91 -1.67
N ALA A 372 5.82 23.18 -1.76
CA ALA A 372 6.39 23.74 -2.98
C ALA A 372 7.68 23.01 -3.40
N TRP A 373 8.60 22.80 -2.47
CA TRP A 373 9.81 22.03 -2.72
C TRP A 373 9.50 20.62 -3.21
N THR A 374 8.60 19.94 -2.52
CA THR A 374 8.24 18.54 -2.84
C THR A 374 7.61 18.41 -4.23
N VAL A 375 6.67 19.31 -4.59
CA VAL A 375 6.05 19.32 -5.91
C VAL A 375 7.09 19.61 -7.01
N LEU A 376 7.93 20.61 -6.81
CA LEU A 376 8.94 20.99 -7.80
C LEU A 376 9.98 19.88 -8.00
N ALA A 377 10.55 19.34 -6.92
CA ALA A 377 11.59 18.33 -7.00
C ALA A 377 11.04 16.99 -7.54
N THR A 378 9.91 16.53 -7.04
CA THR A 378 9.25 15.28 -7.51
C THR A 378 8.79 15.44 -8.95
N GLY A 379 8.17 16.58 -9.28
CA GLY A 379 7.71 16.90 -10.64
C GLY A 379 8.87 16.93 -11.65
N ALA A 380 10.02 17.49 -11.28
CA ALA A 380 11.21 17.51 -12.12
C ALA A 380 11.75 16.09 -12.37
N VAL A 381 11.87 15.26 -11.33
CA VAL A 381 12.40 13.89 -11.47
C VAL A 381 11.47 13.00 -12.31
N PHE A 382 10.18 12.93 -11.96
CA PHE A 382 9.23 12.13 -12.73
C PHE A 382 8.96 12.72 -14.11
N GLY A 383 8.98 14.05 -14.25
CA GLY A 383 8.90 14.74 -15.54
C GLY A 383 10.03 14.35 -16.46
N LEU A 384 11.28 14.30 -15.95
CA LEU A 384 12.43 13.83 -16.71
C LEU A 384 12.29 12.36 -17.11
N PHE A 385 11.92 11.48 -16.18
CA PHE A 385 11.69 10.07 -16.50
C PHE A 385 10.57 9.90 -17.53
N ASN A 386 9.53 10.70 -17.48
CA ASN A 386 8.44 10.67 -18.44
C ASN A 386 8.88 11.16 -19.82
N ALA A 387 9.66 12.24 -19.89
CA ALA A 387 10.17 12.80 -21.12
C ALA A 387 11.07 11.82 -21.89
N VAL A 388 11.82 10.98 -21.18
CA VAL A 388 12.66 9.94 -21.78
C VAL A 388 11.96 8.57 -21.89
N GLY A 389 10.64 8.49 -21.66
CA GLY A 389 9.84 7.27 -21.79
C GLY A 389 10.14 6.20 -20.73
N GLN A 390 10.68 6.61 -19.55
CA GLN A 390 11.09 5.68 -18.51
C GLN A 390 10.17 5.66 -17.27
N ALA A 391 9.21 6.58 -17.16
CA ALA A 391 8.36 6.67 -15.97
C ALA A 391 7.32 5.54 -15.89
N ARG A 392 6.68 5.21 -17.00
CA ARG A 392 5.54 4.28 -17.08
C ARG A 392 5.86 3.02 -17.89
N VAL A 393 5.28 1.90 -17.50
CA VAL A 393 5.32 0.64 -18.26
C VAL A 393 4.53 0.73 -19.55
N SER A 394 4.75 -0.21 -20.49
CA SER A 394 3.95 -0.30 -21.71
C SER A 394 2.51 -0.71 -21.41
N PRO A 395 1.53 -0.37 -22.26
CA PRO A 395 0.16 -0.84 -22.11
C PRO A 395 0.03 -2.37 -22.05
N GLU A 396 0.88 -3.11 -22.72
CA GLU A 396 0.94 -4.56 -22.70
C GLU A 396 1.32 -5.06 -21.30
N HIS A 397 2.45 -4.61 -20.74
CA HIS A 397 2.87 -4.96 -19.37
C HIS A 397 1.81 -4.60 -18.32
N GLU A 398 1.09 -3.49 -18.49
CA GLU A 398 0.03 -3.11 -17.57
C GLU A 398 -1.20 -4.03 -17.66
N ARG A 399 -1.51 -4.58 -18.88
CA ARG A 399 -2.57 -5.58 -19.07
C ARG A 399 -2.17 -6.93 -18.50
N ASP A 400 -0.98 -7.40 -18.80
CA ASP A 400 -0.49 -8.73 -18.39
C ASP A 400 -0.23 -8.80 -16.87
N GLY A 401 0.25 -7.70 -16.31
CA GLY A 401 0.62 -7.57 -14.91
C GLY A 401 2.12 -7.40 -14.73
N LEU A 402 2.49 -6.62 -13.73
CA LEU A 402 3.89 -6.25 -13.50
C LEU A 402 4.69 -7.38 -12.85
N ASP A 403 4.02 -8.34 -12.21
CA ASP A 403 4.68 -9.50 -11.60
C ASP A 403 5.34 -10.36 -12.67
N VAL A 404 4.62 -10.65 -13.73
CA VAL A 404 5.16 -11.43 -14.86
C VAL A 404 6.09 -10.56 -15.73
N SER A 405 5.67 -9.35 -16.09
CA SER A 405 6.38 -8.54 -17.09
C SER A 405 7.68 -7.90 -16.57
N GLU A 406 7.80 -7.59 -15.28
CA GLU A 406 9.02 -7.01 -14.70
C GLU A 406 9.84 -8.00 -13.88
N HIS A 407 9.23 -9.10 -13.38
CA HIS A 407 9.89 -10.05 -12.48
C HIS A 407 9.87 -11.50 -12.98
N GLY A 408 9.03 -11.83 -13.96
CA GLY A 408 8.90 -13.19 -14.46
C GLY A 408 8.31 -14.17 -13.44
N VAL A 409 7.50 -13.67 -12.50
CA VAL A 409 6.91 -14.48 -11.43
C VAL A 409 5.40 -14.32 -11.39
N ASP A 410 4.71 -15.36 -10.93
CA ASP A 410 3.34 -15.29 -10.44
C ASP A 410 3.37 -15.32 -8.91
N THR A 411 2.75 -14.35 -8.26
CA THR A 411 2.72 -14.29 -6.78
C THR A 411 1.88 -15.44 -6.19
N TYR A 412 0.92 -15.95 -6.94
CA TYR A 412 -0.02 -17.00 -6.51
C TYR A 412 -0.05 -18.17 -7.49
N PRO A 413 1.07 -18.90 -7.70
CA PRO A 413 1.16 -19.91 -8.76
C PRO A 413 0.17 -21.07 -8.58
N GLU A 414 -0.24 -21.38 -7.35
CA GLU A 414 -1.23 -22.44 -7.07
C GLU A 414 -2.68 -22.00 -7.35
N PHE A 415 -2.92 -20.67 -7.48
CA PHE A 415 -4.22 -20.07 -7.77
C PHE A 415 -4.28 -19.41 -9.15
N GLY A 416 -3.17 -19.49 -9.91
CA GLY A 416 -3.07 -18.94 -11.25
C GLY A 416 -4.01 -19.67 -12.22
N THR A 417 -4.66 -18.94 -13.10
CA THR A 417 -5.29 -19.51 -14.29
C THR A 417 -4.21 -20.13 -15.18
N PRO A 418 -4.44 -21.28 -15.80
CA PRO A 418 -3.47 -21.91 -16.70
C PRO A 418 -3.42 -21.17 -18.05
N ASP A 419 -3.03 -19.90 -18.06
CA ASP A 419 -2.91 -19.07 -19.27
C ASP A 419 -1.47 -18.61 -19.52
N THR A 420 -0.51 -19.52 -19.37
CA THR A 420 0.79 -19.39 -20.03
C THR A 420 1.29 -20.75 -20.48
N VAL A 421 0.56 -21.35 -21.39
CA VAL A 421 1.22 -22.27 -22.31
C VAL A 421 2.00 -21.39 -23.28
N THR A 422 3.28 -21.19 -23.01
CA THR A 422 4.21 -20.74 -24.02
C THR A 422 4.05 -21.63 -25.24
N ASP A 423 3.81 -20.99 -26.37
CA ASP A 423 3.74 -21.58 -27.69
C ASP A 423 5.05 -22.33 -28.00
N GLY A 424 5.15 -23.54 -27.53
CA GLY A 424 6.12 -24.54 -27.95
C GLY A 424 5.42 -25.40 -28.98
N GLY A 425 5.73 -25.18 -30.25
CA GLY A 425 5.12 -25.80 -31.41
C GLY A 425 4.75 -27.25 -31.17
N SER A 426 3.47 -27.53 -31.13
CA SER A 426 2.93 -28.86 -31.21
C SER A 426 2.71 -29.22 -32.66
N ASP A 427 3.60 -30.05 -33.19
CA ASP A 427 3.26 -30.84 -34.36
C ASP A 427 2.01 -31.65 -34.08
N VAL A 428 0.90 -31.23 -34.68
CA VAL A 428 -0.35 -31.99 -34.65
C VAL A 428 -0.18 -33.23 -35.51
N VAL A 429 0.14 -34.35 -34.89
CA VAL A 429 0.03 -35.65 -35.52
C VAL A 429 -1.47 -35.98 -35.66
N ARG A 430 -1.98 -35.81 -36.86
CA ARG A 430 -3.30 -36.35 -37.24
C ARG A 430 -3.21 -37.89 -37.20
N MET A 431 -3.89 -38.50 -36.28
CA MET A 431 -4.17 -39.94 -36.33
C MET A 431 -5.51 -40.18 -37.05
N ASP A 432 -5.47 -41.03 -38.04
CA ASP A 432 -6.66 -41.47 -38.80
C ASP A 432 -7.67 -42.19 -37.93
N GLY A 433 -8.95 -41.90 -38.23
CA GLY A 433 -10.09 -42.37 -37.45
C GLY A 433 -10.22 -43.90 -37.39
N GLY A 434 -10.17 -44.41 -36.14
CA GLY A 434 -10.65 -45.72 -35.80
C GLY A 434 -12.11 -45.63 -35.36
N THR A 435 -12.96 -46.49 -35.92
CA THR A 435 -14.40 -46.61 -35.63
C THR A 435 -14.68 -46.87 -34.16
N ALA A 436 -15.45 -45.96 -33.52
CA ALA A 436 -15.86 -46.08 -32.11
C ALA A 436 -16.74 -47.31 -31.91
N ALA A 437 -16.34 -48.22 -31.01
CA ALA A 437 -17.16 -49.29 -30.50
C ALA A 437 -18.25 -48.73 -29.54
N ALA A 438 -19.45 -49.26 -29.57
CA ALA A 438 -20.55 -48.93 -28.66
C ALA A 438 -20.13 -49.28 -27.21
N GLY A 439 -19.91 -48.30 -26.37
CA GLY A 439 -19.39 -48.43 -25.01
C GLY A 439 -18.19 -47.54 -24.76
N GLY A 440 -18.12 -46.39 -25.45
CA GLY A 440 -16.98 -45.47 -25.40
C GLY A 440 -16.85 -44.71 -24.08
N ILE A 441 -15.60 -44.36 -23.75
CA ILE A 441 -15.25 -43.52 -22.60
C ILE A 441 -16.01 -42.20 -22.71
N LYS A 442 -16.58 -41.73 -21.59
CA LYS A 442 -17.27 -40.45 -21.50
C LYS A 442 -16.59 -39.56 -20.45
N MET A 443 -16.50 -38.27 -20.75
CA MET A 443 -16.17 -37.26 -19.78
C MET A 443 -17.41 -36.45 -19.40
N VAL A 444 -17.77 -36.48 -18.13
CA VAL A 444 -18.85 -35.64 -17.57
C VAL A 444 -18.18 -34.43 -16.97
N ALA A 445 -18.36 -33.27 -17.61
CA ALA A 445 -17.83 -31.99 -17.15
C ALA A 445 -18.96 -31.13 -16.59
N ALA A 446 -18.81 -30.59 -15.38
CA ALA A 446 -19.80 -29.76 -14.74
C ALA A 446 -19.19 -28.44 -14.25
N ILE A 447 -19.89 -27.32 -14.49
CA ILE A 447 -19.51 -26.00 -13.93
C ILE A 447 -20.59 -25.67 -12.89
N VAL A 448 -20.20 -25.65 -11.61
CA VAL A 448 -21.13 -25.58 -10.47
C VAL A 448 -20.69 -24.55 -9.44
N ARG A 449 -21.49 -24.33 -8.40
CA ARG A 449 -21.16 -23.48 -7.26
C ARG A 449 -20.05 -24.12 -6.42
N PRO A 450 -19.05 -23.33 -5.92
CA PRO A 450 -17.97 -23.89 -5.08
C PRO A 450 -18.45 -24.50 -3.76
N ASP A 451 -19.49 -23.91 -3.15
CA ASP A 451 -20.09 -24.37 -1.89
C ASP A 451 -20.82 -25.70 -1.98
N ARG A 452 -21.16 -26.16 -3.20
CA ARG A 452 -21.81 -27.46 -3.46
C ARG A 452 -20.82 -28.60 -3.75
N LEU A 453 -19.51 -28.29 -3.82
CA LEU A 453 -18.51 -29.30 -4.14
C LEU A 453 -18.48 -30.47 -3.15
N GLY A 454 -18.72 -30.20 -1.87
CA GLY A 454 -18.78 -31.24 -0.83
C GLY A 454 -19.88 -32.25 -1.08
N ASP A 455 -21.11 -31.77 -1.33
CA ASP A 455 -22.29 -32.59 -1.58
C ASP A 455 -22.14 -33.37 -2.89
N ILE A 456 -21.60 -32.76 -3.94
CA ILE A 456 -21.32 -33.41 -5.22
C ILE A 456 -20.32 -34.58 -5.05
N LYS A 457 -19.25 -34.37 -4.28
CA LYS A 457 -18.24 -35.42 -4.01
C LYS A 457 -18.89 -36.62 -3.29
N GLN A 458 -19.77 -36.35 -2.36
CA GLN A 458 -20.49 -37.40 -1.65
C GLN A 458 -21.41 -38.16 -2.62
N SER A 459 -22.26 -37.47 -3.39
CA SER A 459 -23.18 -38.10 -4.36
C SER A 459 -22.43 -38.92 -5.42
N LEU A 460 -21.27 -38.42 -5.91
CA LEU A 460 -20.43 -39.18 -6.84
C LEU A 460 -19.84 -40.45 -6.23
N ALA A 461 -19.41 -40.38 -4.96
CA ALA A 461 -18.92 -41.57 -4.27
C ALA A 461 -20.01 -42.61 -4.06
N GLU A 462 -21.25 -42.20 -3.75
CA GLU A 462 -22.40 -43.06 -3.62
C GLU A 462 -22.82 -43.70 -4.95
N ALA A 463 -22.62 -42.98 -6.07
CA ALA A 463 -22.84 -43.48 -7.43
C ALA A 463 -21.68 -44.38 -7.95
N GLY A 464 -20.64 -44.61 -7.15
CA GLY A 464 -19.51 -45.44 -7.52
C GLY A 464 -18.46 -44.74 -8.40
N ALA A 465 -18.55 -43.43 -8.61
CA ALA A 465 -17.63 -42.59 -9.42
C ALA A 465 -16.82 -41.61 -8.55
N PRO A 466 -15.97 -42.07 -7.63
CA PRO A 466 -15.27 -41.19 -6.70
C PRO A 466 -14.16 -40.35 -7.33
N SER A 467 -13.70 -40.72 -8.54
CA SER A 467 -12.57 -40.04 -9.23
C SER A 467 -13.05 -38.78 -9.92
N LEU A 468 -12.45 -37.64 -9.59
CA LEU A 468 -12.77 -36.36 -10.21
C LEU A 468 -11.57 -35.44 -10.25
N THR A 469 -11.56 -34.55 -11.24
CA THR A 469 -10.63 -33.42 -11.30
C THR A 469 -11.43 -32.13 -11.03
N VAL A 470 -10.87 -31.22 -10.24
CA VAL A 470 -11.52 -29.93 -9.90
C VAL A 470 -10.62 -28.78 -10.35
N THR A 471 -11.21 -27.85 -11.11
CA THR A 471 -10.55 -26.60 -11.53
C THR A 471 -11.40 -25.41 -11.07
N ASN A 472 -10.77 -24.42 -10.45
CA ASN A 472 -11.43 -23.16 -10.13
C ASN A 472 -11.59 -22.34 -11.40
N VAL A 473 -12.82 -21.88 -11.67
CA VAL A 473 -13.15 -21.09 -12.85
C VAL A 473 -14.01 -19.89 -12.46
N SER A 474 -14.02 -18.86 -13.30
CA SER A 474 -14.94 -17.74 -13.17
C SER A 474 -15.89 -17.74 -14.35
N GLY A 475 -17.19 -17.56 -14.11
CA GLY A 475 -18.19 -17.63 -15.15
C GLY A 475 -19.29 -16.58 -14.99
N ARG A 476 -19.80 -16.11 -16.14
CA ARG A 476 -20.97 -15.26 -16.26
C ARG A 476 -22.14 -16.09 -16.82
N GLY A 477 -23.28 -16.01 -16.17
CA GLY A 477 -24.51 -16.70 -16.58
C GLY A 477 -25.75 -15.92 -16.17
N SER A 478 -26.87 -16.62 -15.94
CA SER A 478 -28.14 -16.03 -15.50
C SER A 478 -28.15 -15.56 -14.04
N GLN A 479 -27.10 -15.83 -13.28
CA GLN A 479 -26.95 -15.36 -11.91
C GLN A 479 -26.82 -13.84 -11.90
N PRO A 480 -27.60 -13.10 -11.07
CA PRO A 480 -27.49 -11.65 -10.98
C PRO A 480 -26.06 -11.23 -10.61
N ALA A 481 -25.59 -10.18 -11.25
CA ALA A 481 -24.31 -9.59 -10.90
C ALA A 481 -24.31 -9.12 -9.45
N LYS A 482 -23.21 -9.33 -8.72
CA LYS A 482 -23.05 -8.85 -7.36
C LYS A 482 -22.45 -7.45 -7.38
N THR A 483 -23.02 -6.53 -6.61
CA THR A 483 -22.39 -5.23 -6.36
C THR A 483 -21.50 -5.33 -5.15
N GLY A 484 -20.26 -4.91 -5.30
CA GLY A 484 -19.29 -4.70 -4.23
C GLY A 484 -19.07 -3.22 -4.00
N GLN A 485 -18.44 -2.86 -2.87
CA GLN A 485 -17.96 -1.51 -2.60
C GLN A 485 -16.46 -1.52 -2.38
N TRP A 486 -15.78 -0.52 -2.95
CA TRP A 486 -14.37 -0.27 -2.76
C TRP A 486 -14.18 1.22 -2.55
N ARG A 487 -13.77 1.62 -1.34
CA ARG A 487 -13.65 3.04 -0.93
C ARG A 487 -14.94 3.84 -1.15
N GLY A 488 -16.08 3.21 -0.83
CA GLY A 488 -17.38 3.85 -0.98
C GLY A 488 -17.96 3.90 -2.39
N GLU A 489 -17.20 3.47 -3.40
CA GLU A 489 -17.69 3.36 -4.79
C GLU A 489 -18.21 1.96 -5.05
N GLU A 490 -19.37 1.88 -5.72
CA GLU A 490 -19.94 0.61 -6.13
C GLU A 490 -19.25 0.09 -7.40
N TYR A 491 -18.98 -1.20 -7.44
CA TYR A 491 -18.54 -1.90 -8.64
C TYR A 491 -19.35 -3.18 -8.82
N THR A 492 -19.49 -3.61 -10.06
CA THR A 492 -20.25 -4.79 -10.41
C THR A 492 -19.31 -5.97 -10.65
N VAL A 493 -19.53 -7.06 -9.91
CA VAL A 493 -18.88 -8.36 -10.16
C VAL A 493 -19.82 -9.17 -11.02
N ASP A 494 -19.53 -9.29 -12.30
CA ASP A 494 -20.30 -10.06 -13.27
C ASP A 494 -19.73 -11.46 -13.53
N LEU A 495 -18.49 -11.71 -13.12
CA LEU A 495 -17.86 -13.03 -13.11
C LEU A 495 -17.97 -13.65 -11.71
N HIS A 496 -18.74 -14.71 -11.59
CA HIS A 496 -18.92 -15.46 -10.35
C HIS A 496 -17.90 -16.57 -10.25
N GLN A 497 -17.35 -16.79 -9.05
CA GLN A 497 -16.52 -17.95 -8.74
C GLN A 497 -17.35 -19.23 -8.95
N LYS A 498 -16.80 -20.17 -9.70
CA LYS A 498 -17.35 -21.49 -9.98
C LYS A 498 -16.24 -22.54 -9.83
N VAL A 499 -16.65 -23.80 -9.76
CA VAL A 499 -15.73 -24.92 -9.93
C VAL A 499 -16.14 -25.70 -11.16
N LYS A 500 -15.16 -26.10 -11.96
CA LYS A 500 -15.31 -27.08 -13.03
C LYS A 500 -14.91 -28.43 -12.47
N ILE A 501 -15.81 -29.39 -12.56
CA ILE A 501 -15.58 -30.78 -12.16
C ILE A 501 -15.54 -31.61 -13.44
N GLU A 502 -14.59 -32.51 -13.55
CA GLU A 502 -14.43 -33.42 -14.68
C GLU A 502 -14.30 -34.84 -14.12
N CYS A 503 -15.23 -35.72 -14.53
CA CYS A 503 -15.23 -37.15 -14.23
C CYS A 503 -15.14 -37.92 -15.55
N VAL A 504 -14.14 -38.78 -15.69
CA VAL A 504 -14.03 -39.69 -16.86
C VAL A 504 -14.53 -41.05 -16.42
N VAL A 505 -15.44 -41.63 -17.20
CA VAL A 505 -16.09 -42.90 -16.89
C VAL A 505 -16.16 -43.81 -18.11
N ALA A 506 -16.06 -45.10 -17.89
CA ALA A 506 -16.18 -46.15 -18.90
C ALA A 506 -17.14 -47.27 -18.44
N ASP A 507 -17.03 -47.69 -17.17
CA ASP A 507 -17.78 -48.81 -16.60
C ASP A 507 -19.09 -48.36 -15.96
N ILE A 508 -19.19 -47.06 -15.62
CA ILE A 508 -20.39 -46.47 -15.00
C ILE A 508 -21.17 -45.71 -16.08
N PRO A 509 -22.47 -45.82 -16.16
CA PRO A 509 -23.28 -45.03 -17.07
C PRO A 509 -23.07 -43.52 -16.83
N ALA A 510 -22.76 -42.77 -17.88
CA ALA A 510 -22.56 -41.33 -17.76
C ALA A 510 -23.79 -40.60 -17.19
N ASP A 511 -24.98 -41.13 -17.44
CA ASP A 511 -26.25 -40.58 -16.93
C ASP A 511 -26.34 -40.67 -15.41
N ASP A 512 -25.83 -41.75 -14.78
CA ASP A 512 -25.80 -41.89 -13.33
C ASP A 512 -24.87 -40.84 -12.69
N VAL A 513 -23.74 -40.54 -13.33
CA VAL A 513 -22.81 -39.48 -12.93
C VAL A 513 -23.45 -38.11 -13.09
N VAL A 514 -24.18 -37.87 -14.18
CA VAL A 514 -24.92 -36.62 -14.42
C VAL A 514 -25.97 -36.41 -13.33
N GLU A 515 -26.73 -37.46 -12.97
CA GLU A 515 -27.73 -37.36 -11.92
C GLU A 515 -27.09 -37.11 -10.54
N ALA A 516 -26.01 -37.80 -10.20
CA ALA A 516 -25.28 -37.59 -8.96
C ALA A 516 -24.76 -36.15 -8.83
N ILE A 517 -24.16 -35.60 -9.91
CA ILE A 517 -23.71 -34.21 -9.91
C ILE A 517 -24.91 -33.25 -9.80
N ARG A 518 -25.99 -33.49 -10.53
CA ARG A 518 -27.20 -32.67 -10.48
C ARG A 518 -27.77 -32.60 -9.07
N ASP A 519 -27.92 -33.74 -8.42
CA ASP A 519 -28.55 -33.83 -7.11
C ASP A 519 -27.68 -33.17 -6.03
N GLY A 520 -26.34 -33.33 -6.08
CA GLY A 520 -25.41 -32.62 -5.21
C GLY A 520 -25.33 -31.13 -5.50
N ALA A 521 -25.49 -30.70 -6.75
CA ALA A 521 -25.32 -29.30 -7.15
C ALA A 521 -26.59 -28.45 -7.00
N LYS A 522 -27.78 -29.08 -7.06
CA LYS A 522 -29.05 -28.36 -7.16
C LYS A 522 -29.40 -27.57 -5.90
N THR A 523 -29.62 -26.27 -6.06
CA THR A 523 -30.23 -25.40 -5.04
C THR A 523 -31.60 -24.89 -5.45
N GLY A 524 -31.92 -24.90 -6.76
CA GLY A 524 -33.13 -24.32 -7.34
C GLY A 524 -32.98 -22.85 -7.72
N GLU A 525 -31.85 -22.26 -7.47
CA GLU A 525 -31.58 -20.84 -7.74
C GLU A 525 -30.79 -20.64 -9.03
N PRO A 526 -30.93 -19.49 -9.71
CA PRO A 526 -30.10 -19.15 -10.85
C PRO A 526 -28.61 -19.24 -10.52
N GLY A 527 -27.85 -19.97 -11.34
CA GLY A 527 -26.43 -20.16 -11.14
C GLY A 527 -26.00 -21.50 -10.58
N ASP A 528 -26.88 -22.49 -10.46
CA ASP A 528 -26.54 -23.85 -10.07
C ASP A 528 -25.55 -24.53 -11.02
N GLY A 529 -25.54 -24.11 -12.26
CA GLY A 529 -24.50 -24.54 -13.20
C GLY A 529 -25.05 -25.30 -14.41
N LYS A 530 -24.14 -25.98 -15.11
CA LYS A 530 -24.45 -26.83 -16.29
C LYS A 530 -23.53 -28.04 -16.26
N ILE A 531 -24.08 -29.16 -16.80
CA ILE A 531 -23.36 -30.41 -16.94
C ILE A 531 -23.28 -30.73 -18.43
N PHE A 532 -22.12 -31.19 -18.89
CA PHE A 532 -21.84 -31.56 -20.26
C PHE A 532 -21.34 -33.00 -20.28
N VAL A 533 -21.75 -33.77 -21.28
CA VAL A 533 -21.24 -35.11 -21.54
C VAL A 533 -20.51 -35.09 -22.88
N LEU A 534 -19.21 -35.41 -22.84
CA LEU A 534 -18.34 -35.40 -24.02
C LEU A 534 -17.82 -36.82 -24.31
N PRO A 535 -17.74 -37.23 -25.57
CA PRO A 535 -17.04 -38.46 -25.94
C PRO A 535 -15.52 -38.26 -25.75
N VAL A 536 -14.87 -39.29 -25.25
CA VAL A 536 -13.39 -39.34 -25.15
C VAL A 536 -12.94 -40.43 -26.13
N GLU A 537 -12.10 -40.08 -27.09
CA GLU A 537 -11.64 -40.99 -28.14
C GLU A 537 -10.75 -42.10 -27.59
N ASP A 538 -9.85 -41.75 -26.67
CA ASP A 538 -8.92 -42.68 -26.02
C ASP A 538 -8.49 -42.13 -24.65
N ALA A 539 -8.06 -43.01 -23.78
CA ALA A 539 -7.43 -42.69 -22.50
C ALA A 539 -6.20 -43.57 -22.30
N LEU A 540 -5.13 -43.01 -21.68
CA LEU A 540 -3.94 -43.74 -21.29
C LEU A 540 -3.66 -43.52 -19.82
N GLN A 541 -3.62 -44.59 -19.04
CA GLN A 541 -3.20 -44.52 -17.65
C GLN A 541 -1.68 -44.48 -17.57
N VAL A 542 -1.13 -43.35 -17.11
CA VAL A 542 0.34 -43.10 -17.08
C VAL A 542 1.09 -44.15 -16.24
N ARG A 543 0.49 -44.59 -15.14
CA ARG A 543 1.13 -45.54 -14.22
C ARG A 543 1.30 -46.96 -14.79
N THR A 544 0.30 -47.43 -15.53
CA THR A 544 0.23 -48.82 -16.01
C THR A 544 0.49 -48.97 -17.50
N GLY A 545 0.30 -47.90 -18.29
CA GLY A 545 0.32 -47.92 -19.75
C GLY A 545 -0.95 -48.50 -20.37
N ASN A 546 -2.00 -48.80 -19.58
CA ASN A 546 -3.27 -49.27 -20.10
C ASN A 546 -3.96 -48.20 -20.94
N ARG A 547 -4.67 -48.61 -21.99
CA ARG A 547 -5.39 -47.73 -22.91
C ARG A 547 -6.89 -48.10 -22.97
N GLY A 548 -7.66 -47.14 -23.47
CA GLY A 548 -9.09 -47.32 -23.64
C GLY A 548 -9.87 -47.40 -22.31
N PRO A 549 -10.96 -48.14 -22.25
CA PRO A 549 -11.77 -48.27 -21.02
C PRO A 549 -11.02 -48.76 -19.80
N GLU A 550 -9.97 -49.58 -19.99
CA GLU A 550 -9.15 -50.10 -18.88
C GLU A 550 -8.23 -49.05 -18.27
N ALA A 551 -8.12 -47.85 -18.87
CA ALA A 551 -7.32 -46.75 -18.39
C ALA A 551 -8.09 -45.81 -17.45
N VAL A 552 -9.40 -46.00 -17.36
CA VAL A 552 -10.37 -45.16 -16.60
C VAL A 552 -10.83 -45.83 -15.25
#